data_ea45284d818643fb8cd0cf909a56ef90
#
_entry.id   ea45284d818643fb8cd0cf909a56ef90
#
_cell.length_a   1.000
_cell.length_b   1.000
_cell.length_c   1.000
_cell.angle_alpha   90.00
_cell.angle_beta   90.00
_cell.angle_gamma   90.00
#
_symmetry.space_group_name_H-M   'P 1'
#
loop_
_entity.id
_entity.type
_entity.pdbx_description
1 polymer ?
#
loop_
_entity_poly.entity_id
_entity_poly.type
_entity_poly.pdbx_seq_one_letter_code
_entity_poly.pdbx_strand_id
1 'polypeptide(L)'
;METKYIHETNVHNTQAPSIIVPKLIDLFSPQSVVDFGCGIGTFLNIFIREGVTDVLGLDGPWVNRNLLKENISENKFKAVNLENPISLDKKYDLAISLEVAEHLDEAKAPVMVDNLVHASDLIVFSAAIPYQGGQNHINEQWPAYWIKLFAKHGYTAHDILRPVFWDNNDIFFWYKQNMFVLVKEGTPAESIVKKASKSLSNTIYSIVHPNLYLTKVKEIADVQNQIAANEEELNKILSGRRGFRFYMRLIKKYFTRRLKV
;
A
#
# COMPACT_ATOMS: atom_id res chain seq x y z
N MET A 1 17.15 13.90 -5.52
CA MET A 1 16.24 14.30 -4.41
C MET A 1 15.30 13.12 -4.24
N GLU A 2 15.36 12.44 -3.11
CA GLU A 2 14.33 11.45 -2.78
C GLU A 2 12.98 12.13 -2.73
N THR A 3 12.05 11.68 -3.56
CA THR A 3 10.66 12.14 -3.54
C THR A 3 10.05 11.64 -2.25
N LYS A 4 9.88 12.54 -1.28
CA LYS A 4 9.25 12.22 0.00
C LYS A 4 7.81 11.78 -0.23
N TYR A 5 7.40 10.71 0.42
CA TYR A 5 6.00 10.29 0.46
C TYR A 5 5.13 11.36 1.12
N ILE A 6 4.01 11.71 0.48
CA ILE A 6 3.09 12.74 0.98
C ILE A 6 1.82 12.05 1.50
N HIS A 7 1.54 12.24 2.79
CA HIS A 7 0.32 11.73 3.41
C HIS A 7 -0.85 12.68 3.13
N GLU A 8 -1.68 12.33 2.16
CA GLU A 8 -2.89 13.07 1.83
C GLU A 8 -4.04 12.61 2.73
N THR A 9 -4.73 13.53 3.41
CA THR A 9 -5.78 13.22 4.39
C THR A 9 -7.04 12.59 3.79
N ASN A 10 -7.29 12.75 2.49
CA ASN A 10 -8.37 12.07 1.77
C ASN A 10 -8.11 10.56 1.63
N VAL A 11 -6.85 10.12 1.63
CA VAL A 11 -6.43 8.71 1.56
C VAL A 11 -6.05 8.19 2.96
N HIS A 12 -5.22 8.97 3.68
CA HIS A 12 -4.75 8.62 5.02
C HIS A 12 -5.73 9.15 6.08
N ASN A 13 -6.86 8.46 6.22
CA ASN A 13 -7.92 8.80 7.17
C ASN A 13 -8.30 7.55 8.00
N THR A 14 -9.24 7.71 8.92
CA THR A 14 -9.68 6.63 9.82
C THR A 14 -10.84 5.79 9.28
N GLN A 15 -11.33 6.01 8.05
CA GLN A 15 -12.51 5.30 7.52
C GLN A 15 -12.24 3.79 7.40
N ALA A 16 -11.28 3.38 6.59
CA ALA A 16 -10.90 1.98 6.45
C ALA A 16 -10.36 1.37 7.77
N PRO A 17 -9.47 2.05 8.53
CA PRO A 17 -9.07 1.58 9.86
C PRO A 17 -10.22 1.28 10.80
N SER A 18 -11.29 2.12 10.83
CA SER A 18 -12.46 1.94 11.71
C SER A 18 -13.27 0.67 11.41
N ILE A 19 -13.07 0.06 10.26
CA ILE A 19 -13.71 -1.19 9.86
C ILE A 19 -12.75 -2.37 10.02
N ILE A 20 -11.50 -2.18 9.64
CA ILE A 20 -10.48 -3.24 9.62
C ILE A 20 -10.04 -3.58 11.05
N VAL A 21 -9.70 -2.58 11.86
CA VAL A 21 -9.13 -2.79 13.21
C VAL A 21 -10.06 -3.55 14.15
N PRO A 22 -11.37 -3.21 14.30
CA PRO A 22 -12.27 -4.00 15.13
C PRO A 22 -12.32 -5.47 14.72
N LYS A 23 -12.22 -5.76 13.41
CA LYS A 23 -12.18 -7.14 12.92
C LYS A 23 -10.88 -7.86 13.29
N LEU A 24 -9.74 -7.16 13.26
CA LEU A 24 -8.46 -7.72 13.72
C LEU A 24 -8.48 -8.00 15.22
N ILE A 25 -9.09 -7.13 16.02
CA ILE A 25 -9.26 -7.32 17.46
C ILE A 25 -10.17 -8.52 17.75
N ASP A 26 -11.30 -8.63 17.05
CA ASP A 26 -12.24 -9.75 17.17
C ASP A 26 -11.56 -11.10 16.86
N LEU A 27 -10.74 -11.13 15.82
CA LEU A 27 -10.04 -12.36 15.39
C LEU A 27 -8.86 -12.73 16.30
N PHE A 28 -8.06 -11.75 16.74
CA PHE A 28 -6.74 -11.99 17.32
C PHE A 28 -6.57 -11.52 18.75
N SER A 29 -7.45 -10.64 19.24
CA SER A 29 -7.42 -10.06 20.60
C SER A 29 -6.03 -9.56 21.05
N PRO A 30 -5.28 -8.80 20.21
CA PRO A 30 -3.93 -8.37 20.54
C PRO A 30 -3.96 -7.37 21.71
N GLN A 31 -3.01 -7.48 22.63
CA GLN A 31 -2.80 -6.51 23.72
C GLN A 31 -1.72 -5.48 23.34
N SER A 32 -0.89 -5.81 22.36
CA SER A 32 0.17 -4.94 21.85
C SER A 32 0.27 -5.01 20.33
N VAL A 33 0.47 -3.85 19.67
CA VAL A 33 0.53 -3.73 18.22
C VAL A 33 1.68 -2.86 17.79
N VAL A 34 2.43 -3.30 16.78
CA VAL A 34 3.43 -2.49 16.07
C VAL A 34 3.04 -2.33 14.60
N ASP A 35 3.15 -1.10 14.10
CA ASP A 35 2.78 -0.74 12.73
C ASP A 35 4.02 -0.26 11.97
N PHE A 36 4.44 -1.04 10.98
CA PHE A 36 5.58 -0.74 10.11
C PHE A 36 5.10 0.04 8.88
N GLY A 37 5.47 1.30 8.78
CA GLY A 37 4.94 2.25 7.80
C GLY A 37 3.63 2.87 8.27
N CYS A 38 3.58 3.26 9.55
CA CYS A 38 2.36 3.75 10.18
C CYS A 38 1.82 5.08 9.62
N GLY A 39 2.59 5.77 8.79
CA GLY A 39 2.23 7.08 8.27
C GLY A 39 1.90 8.04 9.40
N ILE A 40 0.72 8.68 9.31
CA ILE A 40 0.21 9.59 10.34
C ILE A 40 -0.52 8.88 11.49
N GLY A 41 -0.43 7.53 11.58
CA GLY A 41 -0.90 6.75 12.73
C GLY A 41 -2.40 6.43 12.75
N THR A 42 -3.09 6.45 11.62
CA THR A 42 -4.56 6.28 11.56
C THR A 42 -5.02 4.89 12.02
N PHE A 43 -4.29 3.81 11.70
CA PHE A 43 -4.59 2.47 12.20
C PHE A 43 -4.36 2.39 13.71
N LEU A 44 -3.25 2.90 14.20
CA LEU A 44 -2.93 2.89 15.63
C LEU A 44 -3.91 3.73 16.44
N ASN A 45 -4.44 4.82 15.87
CA ASN A 45 -5.50 5.61 16.49
C ASN A 45 -6.72 4.74 16.82
N ILE A 46 -7.16 3.92 15.86
CA ILE A 46 -8.33 3.05 16.08
C ILE A 46 -8.00 1.94 17.08
N PHE A 47 -6.81 1.30 17.02
CA PHE A 47 -6.41 0.34 18.05
C PHE A 47 -6.49 0.93 19.46
N ILE A 48 -5.99 2.17 19.64
CA ILE A 48 -6.06 2.87 20.93
C ILE A 48 -7.52 3.12 21.36
N ARG A 49 -8.38 3.58 20.44
CA ARG A 49 -9.79 3.83 20.71
C ARG A 49 -10.56 2.56 21.08
N GLU A 50 -10.17 1.43 20.52
CA GLU A 50 -10.71 0.10 20.83
C GLU A 50 -10.06 -0.55 22.08
N GLY A 51 -9.19 0.18 22.80
CA GLY A 51 -8.64 -0.25 24.09
C GLY A 51 -7.24 -0.88 24.02
N VAL A 52 -6.64 -1.06 22.84
CA VAL A 52 -5.25 -1.54 22.71
C VAL A 52 -4.30 -0.36 22.85
N THR A 53 -3.84 -0.10 24.08
CA THR A 53 -3.03 1.09 24.38
C THR A 53 -1.52 0.89 24.22
N ASP A 54 -1.05 -0.36 24.16
CA ASP A 54 0.36 -0.70 23.95
C ASP A 54 0.64 -0.79 22.44
N VAL A 55 0.88 0.37 21.83
CA VAL A 55 1.09 0.49 20.38
C VAL A 55 2.37 1.24 20.08
N LEU A 56 3.02 0.88 18.95
CA LEU A 56 4.19 1.56 18.41
C LEU A 56 4.05 1.74 16.90
N GLY A 57 4.20 2.96 16.43
CA GLY A 57 4.31 3.28 15.00
C GLY A 57 5.75 3.48 14.58
N LEU A 58 6.13 2.86 13.47
CA LEU A 58 7.45 2.96 12.84
C LEU A 58 7.30 3.53 11.44
N ASP A 59 7.97 4.64 11.14
CA ASP A 59 7.98 5.22 9.79
C ASP A 59 9.16 6.18 9.64
N GLY A 60 9.36 6.71 8.44
CA GLY A 60 10.45 7.62 8.15
C GLY A 60 10.33 8.98 8.85
N PRO A 61 11.45 9.73 8.91
CA PRO A 61 11.47 11.06 9.56
C PRO A 61 10.65 12.12 8.80
N TRP A 62 10.22 11.82 7.56
CA TRP A 62 9.40 12.69 6.71
C TRP A 62 7.92 12.75 7.09
N VAL A 63 7.45 11.88 7.98
CA VAL A 63 6.05 11.87 8.45
C VAL A 63 5.65 13.24 8.99
N ASN A 64 4.49 13.73 8.57
CA ASN A 64 3.94 14.98 9.07
C ASN A 64 3.58 14.86 10.55
N ARG A 65 4.42 15.45 11.42
CA ARG A 65 4.27 15.36 12.88
C ARG A 65 3.01 16.03 13.42
N ASN A 66 2.49 17.04 12.74
CA ASN A 66 1.25 17.69 13.18
C ASN A 66 0.06 16.75 12.98
N LEU A 67 -0.05 16.14 11.79
CA LEU A 67 -1.09 15.13 11.51
C LEU A 67 -0.92 13.87 12.37
N LEU A 68 0.31 13.45 12.64
CA LEU A 68 0.59 12.32 13.53
C LEU A 68 0.04 12.57 14.94
N LYS A 69 0.26 13.76 15.50
CA LYS A 69 -0.20 14.14 16.84
C LYS A 69 -1.73 14.17 17.00
N GLU A 70 -2.45 14.36 15.90
CA GLU A 70 -3.92 14.27 15.88
C GLU A 70 -4.40 12.82 16.05
N ASN A 71 -3.56 11.84 15.74
CA ASN A 71 -3.89 10.43 15.79
C ASN A 71 -3.26 9.70 16.99
N ILE A 72 -1.97 9.87 17.22
CA ILE A 72 -1.24 9.19 18.31
C ILE A 72 -0.28 10.13 19.02
N SER A 73 0.05 9.80 20.29
CA SER A 73 1.07 10.53 21.03
C SER A 73 2.46 10.31 20.44
N GLU A 74 3.33 11.32 20.49
CA GLU A 74 4.69 11.23 19.93
C GLU A 74 5.55 10.11 20.52
N ASN A 75 5.36 9.76 21.77
CA ASN A 75 6.06 8.65 22.44
C ASN A 75 5.66 7.26 21.92
N LYS A 76 4.59 7.18 21.12
CA LYS A 76 4.16 5.97 20.42
C LYS A 76 4.64 5.90 18.97
N PHE A 77 5.54 6.79 18.59
CA PHE A 77 6.14 6.84 17.27
C PHE A 77 7.66 6.85 17.35
N LYS A 78 8.29 6.06 16.49
CA LYS A 78 9.76 6.05 16.32
C LYS A 78 10.09 6.26 14.84
N ALA A 79 10.88 7.31 14.56
CA ALA A 79 11.39 7.53 13.20
C ALA A 79 12.48 6.52 12.90
N VAL A 80 12.30 5.76 11.81
CA VAL A 80 13.23 4.71 11.37
C VAL A 80 13.33 4.70 9.84
N ASN A 81 14.38 4.08 9.31
CA ASN A 81 14.41 3.65 7.92
C ASN A 81 14.05 2.17 7.87
N LEU A 82 12.90 1.84 7.27
CA LEU A 82 12.39 0.46 7.16
C LEU A 82 13.29 -0.45 6.30
N GLU A 83 14.17 0.11 5.50
CA GLU A 83 15.17 -0.62 4.71
C GLU A 83 16.41 -1.05 5.51
N ASN A 84 16.48 -0.67 6.78
CA ASN A 84 17.55 -1.06 7.71
C ASN A 84 17.04 -2.02 8.79
N PRO A 85 17.89 -2.85 9.37
CA PRO A 85 17.53 -3.65 10.54
C PRO A 85 17.04 -2.77 11.70
N ILE A 86 15.89 -3.15 12.28
CA ILE A 86 15.25 -2.43 13.38
C ILE A 86 15.28 -3.30 14.63
N SER A 87 15.83 -2.78 15.71
CA SER A 87 15.74 -3.42 17.02
C SER A 87 14.56 -2.89 17.79
N LEU A 88 13.75 -3.81 18.32
CA LEU A 88 12.63 -3.55 19.22
C LEU A 88 12.95 -4.15 20.59
N ASP A 89 12.48 -3.52 21.66
CA ASP A 89 12.74 -3.95 23.03
C ASP A 89 11.93 -5.20 23.43
N LYS A 90 10.91 -5.53 22.64
CA LYS A 90 10.02 -6.69 22.86
C LYS A 90 9.39 -7.17 21.55
N LYS A 91 8.77 -8.34 21.60
CA LYS A 91 7.79 -8.77 20.59
C LYS A 91 6.42 -8.19 20.91
N TYR A 92 5.64 -7.94 19.87
CA TYR A 92 4.25 -7.52 19.92
C TYR A 92 3.32 -8.69 19.58
N ASP A 93 2.09 -8.64 20.09
CA ASP A 93 1.08 -9.68 19.79
C ASP A 93 0.66 -9.64 18.31
N LEU A 94 0.70 -8.46 17.71
CA LEU A 94 0.40 -8.24 16.31
C LEU A 94 1.36 -7.21 15.69
N ALA A 95 1.94 -7.55 14.55
CA ALA A 95 2.56 -6.58 13.65
C ALA A 95 1.66 -6.32 12.45
N ILE A 96 1.54 -5.08 12.02
CA ILE A 96 0.89 -4.72 10.77
C ILE A 96 1.86 -3.99 9.86
N SER A 97 1.72 -4.19 8.55
CA SER A 97 2.37 -3.40 7.50
C SER A 97 1.47 -3.41 6.28
N LEU A 98 0.82 -2.29 6.02
CA LEU A 98 -0.28 -2.19 5.05
C LEU A 98 0.04 -1.16 3.98
N GLU A 99 0.26 -1.63 2.72
CA GLU A 99 0.62 -0.81 1.56
C GLU A 99 1.90 0.02 1.82
N VAL A 100 2.98 -0.67 2.17
CA VAL A 100 4.28 -0.07 2.54
C VAL A 100 5.44 -0.66 1.74
N ALA A 101 5.49 -1.98 1.61
CA ALA A 101 6.65 -2.69 1.08
C ALA A 101 6.90 -2.41 -0.42
N GLU A 102 5.89 -1.96 -1.14
CA GLU A 102 5.99 -1.49 -2.53
C GLU A 102 6.76 -0.17 -2.70
N HIS A 103 6.95 0.59 -1.62
CA HIS A 103 7.73 1.83 -1.61
C HIS A 103 9.22 1.61 -1.31
N LEU A 104 9.61 0.40 -0.90
CA LEU A 104 10.97 0.04 -0.56
C LEU A 104 11.68 -0.58 -1.76
N ASP A 105 13.01 -0.43 -1.83
CA ASP A 105 13.81 -1.11 -2.85
C ASP A 105 13.61 -2.63 -2.77
N GLU A 106 13.46 -3.31 -3.90
CA GLU A 106 13.29 -4.76 -3.96
C GLU A 106 14.43 -5.50 -3.24
N ALA A 107 15.66 -5.00 -3.36
CA ALA A 107 16.82 -5.57 -2.67
C ALA A 107 16.71 -5.47 -1.12
N LYS A 108 15.82 -4.61 -0.61
CA LYS A 108 15.53 -4.43 0.82
C LYS A 108 14.32 -5.21 1.32
N ALA A 109 13.56 -5.83 0.44
CA ALA A 109 12.42 -6.66 0.82
C ALA A 109 12.77 -7.74 1.88
N PRO A 110 13.92 -8.45 1.80
CA PRO A 110 14.31 -9.38 2.86
C PRO A 110 14.49 -8.70 4.22
N VAL A 111 15.07 -7.49 4.27
CA VAL A 111 15.27 -6.74 5.52
C VAL A 111 13.92 -6.33 6.12
N MET A 112 12.98 -5.89 5.30
CA MET A 112 11.61 -5.57 5.76
C MET A 112 10.91 -6.80 6.35
N VAL A 113 11.04 -7.96 5.70
CA VAL A 113 10.50 -9.21 6.22
C VAL A 113 11.19 -9.61 7.53
N ASP A 114 12.52 -9.51 7.60
CA ASP A 114 13.29 -9.76 8.83
C ASP A 114 12.80 -8.88 9.99
N ASN A 115 12.58 -7.60 9.76
CA ASN A 115 12.07 -6.68 10.76
C ASN A 115 10.69 -7.13 11.29
N LEU A 116 9.77 -7.50 10.39
CA LEU A 116 8.43 -7.95 10.74
C LEU A 116 8.43 -9.26 11.54
N VAL A 117 9.20 -10.28 11.13
CA VAL A 117 9.24 -11.59 11.80
C VAL A 117 9.94 -11.54 13.16
N HIS A 118 10.84 -10.56 13.38
CA HIS A 118 11.41 -10.32 14.70
C HIS A 118 10.43 -9.58 15.62
N ALA A 119 9.52 -8.80 15.05
CA ALA A 119 8.56 -7.97 15.80
C ALA A 119 7.37 -8.78 16.33
N SER A 120 6.87 -9.78 15.60
CA SER A 120 5.66 -10.53 16.00
C SER A 120 5.60 -11.90 15.33
N ASP A 121 5.00 -12.87 16.02
CA ASP A 121 4.67 -14.19 15.45
C ASP A 121 3.35 -14.17 14.64
N LEU A 122 2.60 -13.06 14.68
CA LEU A 122 1.37 -12.81 13.94
C LEU A 122 1.47 -11.48 13.20
N ILE A 123 1.33 -11.52 11.87
CA ILE A 123 1.51 -10.35 11.02
C ILE A 123 0.31 -10.20 10.08
N VAL A 124 -0.23 -9.00 9.98
CA VAL A 124 -1.15 -8.62 8.88
C VAL A 124 -0.36 -7.78 7.88
N PHE A 125 -0.32 -8.26 6.65
CA PHE A 125 0.53 -7.69 5.62
C PHE A 125 -0.27 -7.40 4.36
N SER A 126 0.01 -6.28 3.72
CA SER A 126 -0.38 -6.00 2.34
C SER A 126 0.71 -5.22 1.62
N ALA A 127 0.80 -5.42 0.32
CA ALA A 127 1.62 -4.64 -0.58
C ALA A 127 0.99 -4.60 -1.96
N ALA A 128 1.20 -3.51 -2.70
CA ALA A 128 0.66 -3.33 -4.03
C ALA A 128 1.09 -4.43 -5.00
N ILE A 129 0.12 -4.94 -5.78
CA ILE A 129 0.38 -5.88 -6.87
C ILE A 129 0.88 -5.15 -8.11
N PRO A 130 1.56 -5.85 -9.06
CA PRO A 130 2.05 -5.26 -10.29
C PRO A 130 0.97 -4.48 -11.05
N TYR A 131 1.32 -3.26 -11.48
CA TYR A 131 0.46 -2.30 -12.18
C TYR A 131 -0.71 -1.72 -11.35
N GLN A 132 -0.71 -1.90 -10.04
CA GLN A 132 -1.67 -1.22 -9.17
C GLN A 132 -1.52 0.29 -9.29
N GLY A 133 -0.28 0.76 -9.31
CA GLY A 133 0.06 2.17 -9.33
C GLY A 133 -0.18 2.84 -7.99
N GLY A 134 0.47 3.96 -7.80
CA GLY A 134 0.45 4.74 -6.57
C GLY A 134 1.64 5.70 -6.52
N GLN A 135 1.73 6.48 -5.45
CA GLN A 135 2.83 7.41 -5.26
C GLN A 135 4.11 6.64 -4.92
N ASN A 136 5.15 6.77 -5.76
CA ASN A 136 6.48 6.16 -5.53
C ASN A 136 6.46 4.63 -5.36
N HIS A 137 5.60 3.91 -6.07
CA HIS A 137 5.68 2.46 -6.13
C HIS A 137 6.87 2.05 -6.98
N ILE A 138 7.86 1.41 -6.37
CA ILE A 138 9.09 0.95 -7.02
C ILE A 138 9.27 -0.56 -6.93
N ASN A 139 8.44 -1.26 -6.14
CA ASN A 139 8.54 -2.69 -5.88
C ASN A 139 7.15 -3.34 -5.76
N GLU A 140 6.33 -3.21 -6.80
CA GLU A 140 5.03 -3.89 -6.87
C GLU A 140 5.23 -5.39 -7.12
N GLN A 141 4.80 -6.24 -6.20
CA GLN A 141 5.02 -7.68 -6.26
C GLN A 141 3.74 -8.47 -5.98
N TRP A 142 3.60 -9.62 -6.65
CA TRP A 142 2.51 -10.55 -6.34
C TRP A 142 2.62 -11.11 -4.92
N PRO A 143 1.51 -11.46 -4.25
CA PRO A 143 1.53 -12.04 -2.89
C PRO A 143 2.49 -13.23 -2.75
N ALA A 144 2.63 -14.05 -3.80
CA ALA A 144 3.54 -15.20 -3.80
C ALA A 144 5.01 -14.84 -3.56
N TYR A 145 5.46 -13.65 -4.00
CA TYR A 145 6.82 -13.15 -3.73
C TYR A 145 7.04 -12.96 -2.23
N TRP A 146 6.14 -12.23 -1.58
CA TRP A 146 6.19 -11.94 -0.15
C TRP A 146 6.07 -13.22 0.68
N ILE A 147 5.09 -14.07 0.36
CA ILE A 147 4.87 -15.37 1.04
C ILE A 147 6.14 -16.23 1.00
N LYS A 148 6.84 -16.27 -0.13
CA LYS A 148 8.11 -17.00 -0.26
C LYS A 148 9.21 -16.44 0.65
N LEU A 149 9.25 -15.13 0.87
CA LEU A 149 10.21 -14.51 1.81
C LEU A 149 9.85 -14.88 3.25
N PHE A 150 8.59 -14.74 3.67
CA PHE A 150 8.13 -15.08 5.01
C PHE A 150 8.26 -16.58 5.31
N ALA A 151 8.05 -17.45 4.33
CA ALA A 151 8.19 -18.89 4.49
C ALA A 151 9.62 -19.32 4.88
N LYS A 152 10.66 -18.57 4.48
CA LYS A 152 12.05 -18.83 4.92
C LYS A 152 12.23 -18.70 6.44
N HIS A 153 11.32 -18.00 7.11
CA HIS A 153 11.31 -17.78 8.56
C HIS A 153 10.29 -18.66 9.31
N GLY A 154 9.68 -19.64 8.60
CA GLY A 154 8.69 -20.55 9.18
C GLY A 154 7.32 -19.92 9.37
N TYR A 155 6.95 -18.93 8.52
CA TYR A 155 5.60 -18.35 8.51
C TYR A 155 4.76 -18.97 7.39
N THR A 156 3.49 -19.23 7.71
CA THR A 156 2.46 -19.60 6.75
C THR A 156 1.50 -18.45 6.51
N ALA A 157 0.96 -18.38 5.30
CA ALA A 157 0.06 -17.32 4.88
C ALA A 157 -1.39 -17.81 4.80
N HIS A 158 -2.33 -16.98 5.29
CA HIS A 158 -3.75 -17.29 5.39
C HIS A 158 -4.61 -16.18 4.82
N ASP A 159 -5.51 -16.53 3.91
CA ASP A 159 -6.46 -15.60 3.28
C ASP A 159 -7.79 -15.56 4.05
N ILE A 160 -7.77 -14.99 5.24
CA ILE A 160 -8.94 -14.89 6.10
C ILE A 160 -9.53 -13.48 6.20
N LEU A 161 -8.86 -12.48 5.61
CA LEU A 161 -9.30 -11.09 5.66
C LEU A 161 -9.96 -10.64 4.36
N ARG A 162 -9.41 -11.00 3.19
CA ARG A 162 -9.95 -10.61 1.90
C ARG A 162 -11.42 -10.99 1.72
N PRO A 163 -11.84 -12.24 2.00
CA PRO A 163 -13.26 -12.60 1.87
C PRO A 163 -14.19 -11.79 2.78
N VAL A 164 -13.70 -11.32 3.94
CA VAL A 164 -14.50 -10.55 4.89
C VAL A 164 -14.75 -9.13 4.39
N PHE A 165 -13.79 -8.55 3.70
CA PHE A 165 -13.82 -7.14 3.31
C PHE A 165 -14.13 -6.92 1.83
N TRP A 166 -14.17 -7.97 1.00
CA TRP A 166 -14.16 -7.89 -0.46
C TRP A 166 -15.25 -6.97 -1.03
N ASP A 167 -16.46 -7.05 -0.52
CA ASP A 167 -17.61 -6.28 -1.00
C ASP A 167 -17.86 -4.99 -0.22
N ASN A 168 -17.00 -4.65 0.76
CA ASN A 168 -17.18 -3.45 1.56
C ASN A 168 -16.73 -2.20 0.79
N ASN A 169 -17.66 -1.30 0.46
CA ASN A 169 -17.39 -0.10 -0.32
C ASN A 169 -16.70 1.02 0.46
N ASP A 170 -16.67 0.96 1.80
CA ASP A 170 -16.02 1.92 2.66
C ASP A 170 -14.54 1.60 2.90
N ILE A 171 -14.06 0.47 2.37
CA ILE A 171 -12.66 0.07 2.36
C ILE A 171 -12.12 0.24 0.95
N PHE A 172 -10.99 0.91 0.82
CA PHE A 172 -10.29 1.03 -0.45
C PHE A 172 -9.92 -0.34 -1.02
N PHE A 173 -9.98 -0.49 -2.35
CA PHE A 173 -9.78 -1.78 -3.03
C PHE A 173 -8.42 -2.40 -2.74
N TRP A 174 -7.36 -1.61 -2.53
CA TRP A 174 -6.02 -2.13 -2.27
C TRP A 174 -5.95 -2.91 -0.95
N TYR A 175 -6.56 -2.47 0.14
CA TYR A 175 -6.64 -3.27 1.37
C TYR A 175 -7.41 -4.57 1.15
N LYS A 176 -8.59 -4.48 0.49
CA LYS A 176 -9.43 -5.66 0.20
C LYS A 176 -8.72 -6.70 -0.66
N GLN A 177 -7.91 -6.24 -1.61
CA GLN A 177 -7.21 -7.07 -2.58
C GLN A 177 -5.94 -7.68 -2.00
N ASN A 178 -5.17 -6.91 -1.22
CA ASN A 178 -3.78 -7.23 -0.93
C ASN A 178 -3.58 -7.83 0.47
N MET A 179 -4.51 -7.60 1.44
CA MET A 179 -4.32 -8.04 2.82
C MET A 179 -4.36 -9.56 2.97
N PHE A 180 -3.38 -10.09 3.70
CA PHE A 180 -3.39 -11.46 4.19
C PHE A 180 -2.69 -11.56 5.55
N VAL A 181 -2.90 -12.68 6.23
CA VAL A 181 -2.34 -12.96 7.54
C VAL A 181 -1.18 -13.91 7.42
N LEU A 182 -0.10 -13.62 8.11
CA LEU A 182 1.08 -14.46 8.24
C LEU A 182 1.23 -14.88 9.70
N VAL A 183 1.47 -16.15 9.94
CA VAL A 183 1.62 -16.66 11.29
C VAL A 183 2.80 -17.63 11.36
N LYS A 184 3.58 -17.52 12.42
CA LYS A 184 4.71 -18.40 12.66
C LYS A 184 4.22 -19.77 13.10
N GLU A 185 4.69 -20.83 12.43
CA GLU A 185 4.37 -22.21 12.75
C GLU A 185 4.84 -22.59 14.17
N GLY A 186 4.06 -23.44 14.85
CA GLY A 186 4.37 -23.93 16.19
C GLY A 186 4.11 -22.93 17.31
N THR A 187 3.51 -21.75 17.03
CA THR A 187 3.20 -20.74 18.04
C THR A 187 1.72 -20.74 18.44
N PRO A 188 1.35 -20.15 19.60
CA PRO A 188 -0.06 -19.98 19.98
C PRO A 188 -0.86 -19.21 18.94
N ALA A 189 -0.26 -18.25 18.27
CA ALA A 189 -0.88 -17.45 17.20
C ALA A 189 -1.37 -18.33 16.03
N GLU A 190 -0.65 -19.42 15.71
CA GLU A 190 -1.08 -20.36 14.68
C GLU A 190 -2.43 -21.00 15.00
N SER A 191 -2.66 -21.37 16.27
CA SER A 191 -3.92 -21.96 16.69
C SER A 191 -5.09 -20.99 16.54
N ILE A 192 -4.87 -19.70 16.79
CA ILE A 192 -5.86 -18.64 16.62
C ILE A 192 -6.22 -18.51 15.13
N VAL A 193 -5.22 -18.41 14.27
CA VAL A 193 -5.41 -18.28 12.82
C VAL A 193 -6.07 -19.51 12.23
N LYS A 194 -5.63 -20.73 12.61
CA LYS A 194 -6.26 -21.98 12.18
C LYS A 194 -7.73 -22.07 12.58
N LYS A 195 -8.11 -21.59 13.77
CA LYS A 195 -9.50 -21.54 14.19
C LYS A 195 -10.32 -20.58 13.33
N ALA A 196 -9.78 -19.42 13.00
CA ALA A 196 -10.40 -18.44 12.11
C ALA A 196 -10.51 -18.97 10.66
N SER A 197 -9.56 -19.79 10.23
CA SER A 197 -9.47 -20.35 8.88
C SER A 197 -10.38 -21.56 8.60
N LYS A 198 -11.05 -22.12 9.59
CA LYS A 198 -11.81 -23.38 9.46
C LYS A 198 -12.91 -23.38 8.37
N SER A 199 -13.29 -22.23 7.87
CA SER A 199 -14.31 -22.07 6.82
C SER A 199 -13.79 -21.46 5.51
N LEU A 200 -12.50 -21.13 5.41
CA LEU A 200 -11.93 -20.41 4.29
C LEU A 200 -10.73 -21.14 3.69
N SER A 201 -10.51 -20.97 2.39
CA SER A 201 -9.34 -21.53 1.70
C SER A 201 -8.06 -20.89 2.25
N ASN A 202 -7.05 -21.74 2.58
CA ASN A 202 -5.73 -21.28 3.00
C ASN A 202 -4.84 -20.89 1.80
N THR A 203 -5.35 -20.94 0.58
CA THR A 203 -4.60 -20.62 -0.63
C THR A 203 -4.78 -19.16 -0.96
N ILE A 204 -3.68 -18.39 -0.94
CA ILE A 204 -3.69 -17.00 -1.36
C ILE A 204 -3.50 -16.95 -2.87
N TYR A 205 -4.55 -16.57 -3.56
CA TYR A 205 -4.52 -16.37 -5.00
C TYR A 205 -4.02 -14.97 -5.35
N SER A 206 -3.30 -14.89 -6.46
CA SER A 206 -3.06 -13.62 -7.14
C SER A 206 -4.35 -13.18 -7.81
N ILE A 207 -5.07 -12.27 -7.20
CA ILE A 207 -6.35 -11.77 -7.68
C ILE A 207 -6.27 -10.27 -7.91
N VAL A 208 -7.13 -9.77 -8.80
CA VAL A 208 -7.29 -8.34 -9.05
C VAL A 208 -8.72 -7.94 -8.69
N HIS A 209 -8.86 -6.95 -7.83
CA HIS A 209 -10.19 -6.44 -7.48
C HIS A 209 -10.84 -5.77 -8.68
N PRO A 210 -12.16 -5.98 -8.94
CA PRO A 210 -12.85 -5.39 -10.08
C PRO A 210 -12.65 -3.88 -10.23
N ASN A 211 -12.60 -3.13 -9.12
CA ASN A 211 -12.37 -1.69 -9.18
C ASN A 211 -11.00 -1.33 -9.76
N LEU A 212 -9.92 -2.04 -9.40
CA LEU A 212 -8.62 -1.82 -10.02
C LEU A 212 -8.66 -2.16 -11.51
N TYR A 213 -9.22 -3.32 -11.85
CA TYR A 213 -9.35 -3.74 -13.25
C TYR A 213 -10.11 -2.70 -14.09
N LEU A 214 -11.28 -2.25 -13.62
CA LEU A 214 -12.09 -1.25 -14.31
C LEU A 214 -11.38 0.11 -14.43
N THR A 215 -10.63 0.52 -13.40
CA THR A 215 -9.79 1.73 -13.46
C THR A 215 -8.76 1.63 -14.57
N LYS A 216 -8.04 0.50 -14.66
CA LYS A 216 -7.03 0.29 -15.71
C LYS A 216 -7.64 0.19 -17.11
N VAL A 217 -8.80 -0.43 -17.26
CA VAL A 217 -9.55 -0.46 -18.54
C VAL A 217 -9.93 0.96 -18.97
N LYS A 218 -10.39 1.80 -18.04
CA LYS A 218 -10.72 3.20 -18.32
C LYS A 218 -9.48 4.01 -18.72
N GLU A 219 -8.38 3.89 -17.99
CA GLU A 219 -7.12 4.56 -18.33
C GLU A 219 -6.66 4.21 -19.77
N ILE A 220 -6.74 2.93 -20.15
CA ILE A 220 -6.41 2.47 -21.50
C ILE A 220 -7.34 3.11 -22.54
N ALA A 221 -8.65 3.13 -22.29
CA ALA A 221 -9.61 3.75 -23.19
C ALA A 221 -9.36 5.26 -23.36
N ASP A 222 -9.06 5.98 -22.28
CA ASP A 222 -8.75 7.40 -22.33
C ASP A 222 -7.48 7.69 -23.14
N VAL A 223 -6.43 6.88 -23.00
CA VAL A 223 -5.21 6.98 -23.80
C VAL A 223 -5.48 6.71 -25.29
N GLN A 224 -6.27 5.68 -25.60
CA GLN A 224 -6.66 5.37 -26.99
C GLN A 224 -7.43 6.52 -27.64
N ASN A 225 -8.39 7.11 -26.92
CA ASN A 225 -9.13 8.27 -27.38
C ASN A 225 -8.22 9.48 -27.65
N GLN A 226 -7.22 9.69 -26.79
CA GLN A 226 -6.25 10.78 -26.99
C GLN A 226 -5.33 10.54 -28.19
N ILE A 227 -4.91 9.31 -28.43
CA ILE A 227 -4.14 8.93 -29.61
C ILE A 227 -4.97 9.20 -30.88
N ALA A 228 -6.21 8.74 -30.93
CA ALA A 228 -7.11 8.95 -32.07
C ALA A 228 -7.34 10.44 -32.36
N ALA A 229 -7.56 11.26 -31.30
CA ALA A 229 -7.70 12.70 -31.44
C ALA A 229 -6.43 13.38 -31.99
N ASN A 230 -5.25 12.94 -31.53
CA ASN A 230 -3.97 13.45 -32.00
C ASN A 230 -3.71 13.05 -33.48
N GLU A 231 -4.08 11.83 -33.87
CA GLU A 231 -3.98 11.36 -35.25
C GLU A 231 -4.92 12.14 -36.18
N GLU A 232 -6.14 12.39 -35.75
CA GLU A 232 -7.08 13.22 -36.51
C GLU A 232 -6.53 14.66 -36.70
N GLU A 233 -6.00 15.25 -35.64
CA GLU A 233 -5.39 16.57 -35.68
C GLU A 233 -4.16 16.59 -36.60
N LEU A 234 -3.30 15.57 -36.52
CA LEU A 234 -2.14 15.44 -37.40
C LEU A 234 -2.58 15.32 -38.86
N ASN A 235 -3.61 14.55 -39.15
CA ASN A 235 -4.15 14.41 -40.49
C ASN A 235 -4.74 15.72 -41.01
N LYS A 236 -5.40 16.53 -40.19
CA LYS A 236 -5.86 17.89 -40.54
C LYS A 236 -4.71 18.82 -40.88
N ILE A 237 -3.60 18.70 -40.15
CA ILE A 237 -2.37 19.47 -40.42
C ILE A 237 -1.74 19.04 -41.74
N LEU A 238 -1.50 17.74 -41.92
CA LEU A 238 -0.82 17.18 -43.10
C LEU A 238 -1.62 17.40 -44.40
N SER A 239 -2.95 17.32 -44.32
CA SER A 239 -3.85 17.55 -45.49
C SER A 239 -4.12 19.02 -45.81
N GLY A 240 -3.51 19.97 -45.08
CA GLY A 240 -3.74 21.40 -45.33
C GLY A 240 -5.11 21.91 -44.87
N ARG A 241 -5.89 21.12 -44.15
CA ARG A 241 -7.26 21.50 -43.71
C ARG A 241 -7.30 22.48 -42.55
N ARG A 242 -6.17 22.82 -41.93
CA ARG A 242 -6.05 23.90 -40.96
C ARG A 242 -5.92 25.25 -41.72
N GLY A 243 -6.58 26.29 -41.25
CA GLY A 243 -6.56 27.57 -41.91
C GLY A 243 -5.15 28.20 -42.02
N PHE A 244 -4.92 29.00 -43.03
CA PHE A 244 -3.63 29.67 -43.34
C PHE A 244 -2.95 30.31 -42.11
N ARG A 245 -3.70 30.95 -41.22
CA ARG A 245 -3.16 31.58 -39.99
C ARG A 245 -2.49 30.55 -39.06
N PHE A 246 -2.96 29.30 -39.04
CA PHE A 246 -2.35 28.23 -38.25
C PHE A 246 -0.95 27.88 -38.77
N TYR A 247 -0.82 27.67 -40.09
CA TYR A 247 0.47 27.36 -40.70
C TYR A 247 1.46 28.49 -40.56
N MET A 248 1.02 29.74 -40.71
CA MET A 248 1.88 30.91 -40.49
C MET A 248 2.40 31.00 -39.05
N ARG A 249 1.59 30.64 -38.05
CA ARG A 249 2.08 30.55 -36.66
C ARG A 249 3.12 29.46 -36.47
N LEU A 250 2.93 28.25 -37.08
CA LEU A 250 3.92 27.20 -37.02
C LEU A 250 5.25 27.62 -37.62
N ILE A 251 5.23 28.23 -38.80
CA ILE A 251 6.41 28.76 -39.48
C ILE A 251 7.12 29.80 -38.59
N LYS A 252 6.38 30.76 -38.04
CA LYS A 252 6.94 31.77 -37.12
C LYS A 252 7.58 31.12 -35.91
N LYS A 253 6.92 30.11 -35.28
CA LYS A 253 7.44 29.38 -34.11
C LYS A 253 8.70 28.58 -34.44
N TYR A 254 8.78 27.97 -35.63
CA TYR A 254 9.94 27.29 -36.12
C TYR A 254 11.16 28.20 -36.22
N PHE A 255 11.01 29.36 -36.87
CA PHE A 255 12.10 30.35 -37.02
C PHE A 255 12.50 30.98 -35.69
N THR A 256 11.55 31.32 -34.81
CA THR A 256 11.88 31.88 -33.49
C THR A 256 12.60 30.92 -32.56
N ARG A 257 12.42 29.59 -32.72
CA ARG A 257 13.18 28.59 -31.96
C ARG A 257 14.60 28.40 -32.50
N ARG A 258 14.83 28.49 -33.79
CA ARG A 258 16.17 28.40 -34.42
C ARG A 258 17.06 29.63 -34.22
N LEU A 259 16.47 30.80 -33.97
CA LEU A 259 17.23 32.03 -33.72
C LEU A 259 17.62 32.21 -32.24
N LYS A 260 17.31 31.26 -31.36
CA LYS A 260 17.68 31.24 -29.95
C LYS A 260 18.74 30.18 -29.58
N VAL A 261 19.45 29.61 -30.57
CA VAL A 261 20.61 28.74 -30.41
C VAL A 261 21.90 29.44 -30.78
#